data_17a6afb000f808f6749d9154233aa772
#
_entry.id   17a6afb000f808f6749d9154233aa772
#
_cell.length_a   1.000
_cell.length_b   1.000
_cell.length_c   1.000
_cell.angle_alpha   90.00
_cell.angle_beta   90.00
_cell.angle_gamma   90.00
#
_symmetry.space_group_name_H-M   'P 1'
#
loop_
_entity.id
_entity.type
_entity.pdbx_description
1 polymer ?
#
loop_
_entity_poly.entity_id
_entity_poly.type
_entity_poly.pdbx_seq_one_letter_code
_entity_poly.pdbx_strand_id
1 'polypeptide(L)'
;MNKIVLIGNLTHDPETRSTSNGVTVCSFTIAVNRRFASQGGERQTDFFRINAWRQLGDVCSRYLAKGRKVAVIGELQARTYEAKDGTTRMSLDVSADEVEFLTPKGDDQGSSYSAPTAPRPQQNRSQDVAGFTDISSDDIPF
;
A
#
# COMPACT_ATOMS: atom_id res chain seq x y z
N MET A 1 -7.27 24.36 -2.98
CA MET A 1 -7.63 22.95 -2.64
C MET A 1 -6.35 22.15 -2.51
N ASN A 2 -6.20 21.43 -1.43
CA ASN A 2 -5.01 20.59 -1.17
C ASN A 2 -5.46 19.13 -1.07
N LYS A 3 -5.06 18.30 -2.02
CA LYS A 3 -5.35 16.86 -2.01
C LYS A 3 -4.14 16.09 -2.48
N ILE A 4 -3.84 15.02 -1.76
CA ILE A 4 -2.79 14.08 -2.10
C ILE A 4 -3.35 12.66 -2.14
N VAL A 5 -2.88 11.86 -3.07
CA VAL A 5 -3.20 10.43 -3.19
C VAL A 5 -1.90 9.65 -3.10
N LEU A 6 -1.81 8.75 -2.15
CA LEU A 6 -0.62 7.95 -1.90
C LEU A 6 -0.97 6.48 -1.86
N ILE A 7 -0.14 5.65 -2.49
CA ILE A 7 -0.24 4.19 -2.40
C ILE A 7 1.10 3.68 -1.88
N GLY A 8 1.07 2.97 -0.77
CA GLY A 8 2.27 2.45 -0.14
C GLY A 8 1.99 1.36 0.87
N ASN A 9 3.05 0.88 1.50
CA ASN A 9 2.96 -0.17 2.51
C ASN A 9 3.30 0.39 3.89
N LEU A 10 2.59 -0.06 4.92
CA LEU A 10 2.89 0.33 6.29
C LEU A 10 4.29 -0.15 6.69
N THR A 11 5.05 0.74 7.31
CA THR A 11 6.39 0.43 7.83
C THR A 11 6.37 -0.20 9.21
N HIS A 12 5.33 0.11 9.99
CA HIS A 12 5.12 -0.34 11.37
C HIS A 12 3.63 -0.57 11.59
N ASP A 13 3.30 -1.26 12.69
CA ASP A 13 1.93 -1.34 13.15
C ASP A 13 1.38 0.07 13.47
N PRO A 14 0.10 0.35 13.20
CA PRO A 14 -0.47 1.66 13.48
C PRO A 14 -0.54 1.93 14.98
N GLU A 15 -0.35 3.17 15.35
CA GLU A 15 -0.48 3.66 16.73
C GLU A 15 -1.79 4.40 16.90
N THR A 16 -2.55 4.03 17.91
CA THR A 16 -3.81 4.69 18.25
C THR A 16 -3.64 5.54 19.50
N ARG A 17 -4.09 6.78 19.43
CA ARG A 17 -4.09 7.72 20.54
C ARG A 17 -5.46 8.37 20.68
N SER A 18 -5.81 8.75 21.90
CA SER A 18 -6.95 9.61 22.15
C SER A 18 -6.47 11.02 22.50
N THR A 19 -7.07 12.03 21.88
CA THR A 19 -6.80 13.42 22.24
C THR A 19 -7.46 13.76 23.57
N SER A 20 -7.08 14.92 24.16
CA SER A 20 -7.69 15.41 25.38
C SER A 20 -9.22 15.58 25.30
N ASN A 21 -9.74 15.77 24.09
CA ASN A 21 -11.17 15.87 23.83
C ASN A 21 -11.86 14.51 23.58
N GLY A 22 -11.14 13.39 23.77
CA GLY A 22 -11.68 12.05 23.55
C GLY A 22 -11.78 11.62 22.08
N VAL A 23 -11.14 12.33 21.17
CA VAL A 23 -11.11 12.00 19.74
C VAL A 23 -10.02 10.97 19.48
N THR A 24 -10.38 9.86 18.84
CA THR A 24 -9.43 8.83 18.42
C THR A 24 -8.66 9.27 17.17
N VAL A 25 -7.34 9.14 17.21
CA VAL A 25 -6.46 9.31 16.06
C VAL A 25 -5.59 8.06 15.90
N CYS A 26 -5.59 7.51 14.71
CA CYS A 26 -4.70 6.41 14.33
C CYS A 26 -3.59 6.96 13.43
N SER A 27 -2.35 6.82 13.85
CA SER A 27 -1.18 7.29 13.12
C SER A 27 -0.37 6.10 12.60
N PHE A 28 0.01 6.16 11.35
CA PHE A 28 0.87 5.15 10.74
C PHE A 28 1.75 5.78 9.66
N THR A 29 2.84 5.12 9.34
CA THR A 29 3.76 5.56 8.28
C THR A 29 3.70 4.60 7.11
N ILE A 30 3.60 5.15 5.92
CA ILE A 30 3.64 4.37 4.68
C ILE A 30 4.92 4.66 3.90
N ALA A 31 5.47 3.61 3.31
CA ALA A 31 6.59 3.68 2.38
C ALA A 31 6.04 3.69 0.96
N VAL A 32 6.35 4.73 0.23
CA VAL A 32 5.93 4.93 -1.17
C VAL A 32 7.15 4.87 -2.06
N ASN A 33 7.21 3.87 -2.92
CA ASN A 33 8.32 3.72 -3.85
C ASN A 33 8.16 4.67 -5.04
N ARG A 34 9.21 5.39 -5.38
CA ARG A 34 9.23 6.22 -6.58
C ARG A 34 9.17 5.35 -7.83
N ARG A 35 8.46 5.82 -8.85
CA ARG A 35 8.27 5.08 -10.11
C ARG A 35 9.59 4.88 -10.85
N PHE A 36 10.47 5.85 -10.80
CA PHE A 36 11.72 5.82 -11.51
C PHE A 36 12.88 5.66 -10.55
N ALA A 37 13.83 4.78 -10.93
CA ALA A 37 15.09 4.71 -10.23
C ALA A 37 15.91 5.96 -10.52
N SER A 38 16.67 6.46 -9.54
CA SER A 38 17.68 7.48 -9.78
C SER A 38 18.79 6.93 -10.68
N GLN A 39 19.65 7.80 -11.18
CA GLN A 39 20.72 7.43 -12.13
C GLN A 39 21.68 6.32 -11.64
N GLY A 40 21.61 5.89 -10.40
CA GLY A 40 22.38 4.79 -9.84
C GLY A 40 21.65 3.43 -9.81
N GLY A 41 20.44 3.33 -10.38
CA GLY A 41 19.65 2.09 -10.39
C GLY A 41 18.96 1.75 -9.07
N GLU A 42 19.15 2.54 -8.02
CA GLU A 42 18.47 2.36 -6.73
C GLU A 42 17.10 3.04 -6.73
N ARG A 43 16.08 2.28 -6.33
CA ARG A 43 14.75 2.84 -6.12
C ARG A 43 14.73 3.62 -4.81
N GLN A 44 14.33 4.87 -4.90
CA GLN A 44 14.11 5.68 -3.72
C GLN A 44 12.72 5.46 -3.17
N THR A 45 12.63 5.47 -1.85
CA THR A 45 11.38 5.33 -1.10
C THR A 45 11.16 6.58 -0.29
N ASP A 46 9.96 7.13 -0.39
CA ASP A 46 9.52 8.26 0.43
C ASP A 46 8.62 7.76 1.54
N PHE A 47 8.75 8.35 2.73
CA PHE A 47 7.97 7.98 3.90
C PHE A 47 7.00 9.10 4.25
N PHE A 48 5.74 8.75 4.41
CA PHE A 48 4.68 9.70 4.77
C PHE A 48 4.00 9.25 6.04
N ARG A 49 3.88 10.17 6.99
CA ARG A 49 3.11 9.96 8.21
C ARG A 49 1.64 10.28 7.92
N ILE A 50 0.79 9.35 8.22
CA ILE A 50 -0.66 9.42 7.97
C ILE A 50 -1.38 9.49 9.31
N ASN A 51 -2.32 10.39 9.42
CA ASN A 51 -3.19 10.54 10.59
C ASN A 51 -4.63 10.34 10.16
N ALA A 52 -5.26 9.31 10.67
CA ALA A 52 -6.67 9.01 10.44
C ALA A 52 -7.47 9.31 11.71
N TRP A 53 -8.51 10.12 11.58
CA TRP A 53 -9.27 10.67 12.69
C TRP A 53 -10.63 9.98 12.87
N ARG A 54 -11.09 9.87 14.12
CA ARG A 54 -12.42 9.38 14.47
C ARG A 54 -12.70 7.97 13.97
N GLN A 55 -13.81 7.77 13.27
CA GLN A 55 -14.21 6.45 12.75
C GLN A 55 -13.18 5.86 11.77
N LEU A 56 -12.61 6.69 10.92
CA LEU A 56 -11.54 6.25 10.02
C LEU A 56 -10.33 5.74 10.80
N GLY A 57 -9.98 6.42 11.89
CA GLY A 57 -8.92 5.96 12.80
C GLY A 57 -9.23 4.62 13.46
N ASP A 58 -10.47 4.42 13.89
CA ASP A 58 -10.91 3.15 14.49
C ASP A 58 -10.82 2.00 13.47
N VAL A 59 -11.27 2.22 12.25
CA VAL A 59 -11.19 1.22 11.17
C VAL A 59 -9.73 0.89 10.85
N CYS A 60 -8.90 1.92 10.71
CA CYS A 60 -7.47 1.72 10.44
C CYS A 60 -6.77 0.94 11.55
N SER A 61 -7.08 1.23 12.81
CA SER A 61 -6.48 0.54 13.95
C SER A 61 -6.81 -0.96 13.99
N ARG A 62 -7.99 -1.33 13.50
CA ARG A 62 -8.44 -2.74 13.48
C ARG A 62 -7.89 -3.55 12.31
N TYR A 63 -7.74 -2.94 11.16
CA TYR A 63 -7.43 -3.64 9.91
C TYR A 63 -6.00 -3.45 9.42
N LEU A 64 -5.28 -2.45 9.89
CA LEU A 64 -3.92 -2.20 9.47
C LEU A 64 -2.90 -2.92 10.34
N ALA A 65 -1.82 -3.35 9.70
CA ALA A 65 -0.65 -3.94 10.32
C ALA A 65 0.58 -3.63 9.48
N LYS A 66 1.75 -3.77 10.07
CA LYS A 66 3.02 -3.65 9.34
C LYS A 66 3.01 -4.46 8.05
N GLY A 67 3.44 -3.86 6.96
CA GLY A 67 3.57 -4.50 5.65
C GLY A 67 2.32 -4.47 4.78
N ARG A 68 1.17 -4.12 5.34
CA ARG A 68 -0.06 -4.02 4.55
C ARG A 68 -0.03 -2.86 3.59
N LYS A 69 -0.64 -3.05 2.44
CA LYS A 69 -0.72 -2.04 1.38
C LYS A 69 -2.02 -1.27 1.48
N VAL A 70 -1.92 0.03 1.36
CA VAL A 70 -3.06 0.95 1.44
C VAL A 70 -2.98 2.03 0.37
N ALA A 71 -4.13 2.53 -0.04
CA ALA A 71 -4.28 3.79 -0.75
C ALA A 71 -4.86 4.83 0.23
N VAL A 72 -4.23 5.96 0.32
CA VAL A 72 -4.62 7.06 1.21
C VAL A 72 -4.95 8.28 0.37
N ILE A 73 -6.11 8.86 0.59
CA ILE A 73 -6.51 10.15 0.04
C ILE A 73 -6.66 11.11 1.21
N GLY A 74 -6.03 12.27 1.13
CA GLY A 74 -6.08 13.22 2.22
C GLY A 74 -5.47 14.58 1.88
N GLU A 75 -5.18 15.34 2.90
CA GLU A 75 -4.56 16.65 2.83
C GLU A 75 -3.14 16.62 3.34
N LEU A 76 -2.21 17.15 2.56
CA LEU A 76 -0.81 17.26 2.96
C LEU A 76 -0.64 18.48 3.87
N GLN A 77 -0.10 18.24 5.07
CA GLN A 77 0.20 19.28 6.04
C GLN A 77 1.72 19.35 6.25
N ALA A 78 2.28 20.49 5.96
CA ALA A 78 3.68 20.77 6.27
C ALA A 78 3.77 21.46 7.64
N ARG A 79 4.59 20.91 8.52
CA ARG A 79 4.88 21.49 9.83
C ARG A 79 6.38 21.72 9.97
N THR A 80 6.74 22.89 10.40
CA THR A 80 8.11 23.20 10.79
C THR A 80 8.27 23.00 12.30
N TYR A 81 9.34 22.37 12.69
CA TYR A 81 9.67 22.19 14.11
C TYR A 81 11.16 22.38 14.33
N GLU A 82 11.51 22.79 15.54
CA GLU A 82 12.89 22.91 15.95
C GLU A 82 13.35 21.54 16.51
N ALA A 83 14.38 20.98 15.89
CA ALA A 83 14.99 19.74 16.36
C ALA A 83 15.85 19.99 17.61
N LYS A 84 16.18 18.91 18.34
CA LYS A 84 17.00 18.98 19.57
C LYS A 84 18.39 19.59 19.37
N ASP A 85 18.90 19.56 18.14
CA ASP A 85 20.17 20.17 17.74
C ASP A 85 20.08 21.66 17.37
N GLY A 86 18.90 22.27 17.51
CA GLY A 86 18.65 23.68 17.19
C GLY A 86 18.35 23.97 15.72
N THR A 87 18.36 22.95 14.86
CA THR A 87 18.02 23.12 13.44
C THR A 87 16.50 23.10 13.21
N THR A 88 16.04 23.95 12.28
CA THR A 88 14.64 23.93 11.84
C THR A 88 14.44 22.81 10.83
N ARG A 89 13.53 21.88 11.12
CA ARG A 89 13.16 20.77 10.24
C ARG A 89 11.71 20.86 9.81
N MET A 90 11.41 20.25 8.69
CA MET A 90 10.07 20.15 8.17
C MET A 90 9.58 18.70 8.26
N SER A 91 8.39 18.53 8.82
CA SER A 91 7.65 17.26 8.80
C SER A 91 6.50 17.38 7.81
N LEU A 92 6.31 16.35 7.03
CA LEU A 92 5.17 16.23 6.11
C LEU A 92 4.22 15.18 6.67
N ASP A 93 3.08 15.64 7.14
CA ASP A 93 2.02 14.81 7.66
C ASP A 93 0.82 14.83 6.70
N VAL A 94 0.11 13.74 6.59
CA VAL A 94 -1.11 13.64 5.79
C VAL A 94 -2.29 13.39 6.70
N SER A 95 -3.26 14.29 6.67
CA SER A 95 -4.56 14.06 7.30
C SER A 95 -5.41 13.26 6.34
N ALA A 96 -5.68 12.01 6.67
CA ALA A 96 -6.44 11.12 5.80
C ALA A 96 -7.93 11.46 5.82
N ASP A 97 -8.52 11.57 4.64
CA ASP A 97 -9.96 11.65 4.44
C ASP A 97 -10.55 10.27 4.13
N GLU A 98 -9.78 9.45 3.42
CA GLU A 98 -10.17 8.13 2.98
C GLU A 98 -8.95 7.20 2.95
N VAL A 99 -9.14 5.97 3.37
CA VAL A 99 -8.13 4.91 3.31
C VAL A 99 -8.74 3.65 2.73
N GLU A 100 -8.18 3.18 1.63
CA GLU A 100 -8.56 1.90 1.04
C GLU A 100 -7.52 0.82 1.38
N PHE A 101 -8.01 -0.33 1.80
CA PHE A 101 -7.17 -1.48 2.13
C PHE A 101 -6.94 -2.31 0.87
N LEU A 102 -5.70 -2.32 0.38
CA LEU A 102 -5.33 -3.02 -0.85
C LEU A 102 -4.76 -4.42 -0.61
N THR A 103 -4.47 -4.76 0.64
CA THR A 103 -4.06 -6.11 1.01
C THR A 103 -5.31 -6.94 1.35
N PRO A 104 -5.55 -8.09 0.69
CA PRO A 104 -6.69 -8.94 1.01
C PRO A 104 -6.64 -9.44 2.45
N LYS A 105 -7.81 -9.56 3.07
CA LYS A 105 -7.95 -10.14 4.42
C LYS A 105 -7.57 -11.61 4.36
N GLY A 106 -6.51 -11.99 5.07
CA GLY A 106 -6.04 -13.39 5.12
C GLY A 106 -4.60 -13.62 4.70
N ASP A 107 -3.93 -12.62 4.12
CA ASP A 107 -2.52 -12.73 3.72
C ASP A 107 -1.53 -12.68 4.91
N ASP A 108 -2.01 -12.45 6.11
CA ASP A 108 -1.17 -12.39 7.32
C ASP A 108 -0.76 -13.75 7.87
N GLN A 109 -1.39 -14.78 7.42
CA GLN A 109 -0.91 -16.13 7.73
C GLN A 109 -0.09 -16.57 6.52
N GLY A 110 1.20 -16.73 6.73
CA GLY A 110 2.09 -17.42 5.81
C GLY A 110 1.65 -18.86 5.54
N SER A 111 0.39 -19.05 5.27
CA SER A 111 -0.10 -20.23 4.67
C SER A 111 0.40 -20.21 3.23
N SER A 112 1.48 -20.93 3.04
CA SER A 112 1.70 -21.53 1.75
C SER A 112 0.35 -22.05 1.25
N TYR A 113 -0.24 -21.32 0.34
CA TYR A 113 -1.25 -21.87 -0.52
C TYR A 113 -0.55 -22.97 -1.30
N SER A 114 -0.54 -24.17 -0.75
CA SER A 114 -0.47 -25.32 -1.58
C SER A 114 -1.75 -25.29 -2.39
N ALA A 115 -1.64 -24.75 -3.58
CA ALA A 115 -2.68 -24.91 -4.56
C ALA A 115 -3.01 -26.41 -4.54
N PRO A 116 -4.29 -26.80 -4.37
CA PRO A 116 -4.65 -28.17 -4.54
C PRO A 116 -4.15 -28.52 -5.93
N THR A 117 -3.23 -29.46 -5.99
CA THR A 117 -2.79 -30.05 -7.24
C THR A 117 -4.04 -30.67 -7.82
N ALA A 118 -4.69 -29.93 -8.68
CA ALA A 118 -5.72 -30.50 -9.51
C ALA A 118 -5.06 -31.70 -10.19
N PRO A 119 -5.66 -32.89 -10.11
CA PRO A 119 -5.12 -34.02 -10.84
C PRO A 119 -5.05 -33.58 -12.29
N ARG A 120 -3.85 -33.54 -12.82
CA ARG A 120 -3.59 -33.28 -14.20
C ARG A 120 -4.42 -34.29 -14.98
N PRO A 121 -5.39 -33.90 -15.78
CA PRO A 121 -6.02 -34.85 -16.67
C PRO A 121 -4.90 -35.39 -17.54
N GLN A 122 -4.70 -36.70 -17.50
CA GLN A 122 -3.87 -37.35 -18.49
C GLN A 122 -4.47 -37.01 -19.84
N GLN A 123 -3.81 -36.11 -20.52
CA GLN A 123 -4.11 -35.91 -21.92
C GLN A 123 -3.78 -37.18 -22.66
N ASN A 124 -4.81 -37.91 -22.95
CA ASN A 124 -4.77 -38.86 -24.02
C ASN A 124 -4.34 -38.10 -25.30
N ARG A 125 -3.11 -38.31 -25.70
CA ARG A 125 -2.62 -37.88 -26.99
C ARG A 125 -3.38 -38.59 -28.03
N SER A 126 -4.22 -37.90 -28.67
CA SER A 126 -4.53 -38.09 -30.11
C SER A 126 -5.66 -37.17 -30.47
N GLN A 127 -5.30 -36.03 -30.94
CA GLN A 127 -5.94 -35.44 -32.13
C GLN A 127 -5.23 -34.16 -32.45
N ASP A 128 -4.62 -34.20 -33.62
CA ASP A 128 -4.14 -33.03 -34.32
C ASP A 128 -5.24 -31.97 -34.34
N VAL A 129 -4.98 -30.88 -33.60
CA VAL A 129 -5.73 -29.67 -33.83
C VAL A 129 -5.02 -28.93 -34.95
N ALA A 130 -5.19 -29.42 -36.15
CA ALA A 130 -4.92 -28.64 -37.35
C ALA A 130 -5.91 -27.47 -37.35
N GLY A 131 -5.44 -26.28 -36.94
CA GLY A 131 -6.31 -25.10 -36.96
C GLY A 131 -6.00 -24.04 -35.93
N PHE A 132 -4.99 -24.25 -35.09
CA PHE A 132 -4.49 -23.16 -34.28
C PHE A 132 -3.51 -22.34 -35.14
N THR A 133 -4.02 -21.32 -35.78
CA THR A 133 -3.16 -20.26 -36.28
C THR A 133 -2.47 -19.59 -35.13
N ASP A 134 -1.16 -19.66 -35.11
CA ASP A 134 -0.33 -18.84 -34.28
C ASP A 134 -0.80 -17.39 -34.43
N ILE A 135 -1.45 -16.89 -33.40
CA ILE A 135 -1.72 -15.46 -33.32
C ILE A 135 -0.38 -14.83 -33.02
N SER A 136 0.24 -14.29 -34.05
CA SER A 136 1.48 -13.56 -33.87
C SER A 136 1.22 -12.39 -32.93
N SER A 137 2.20 -12.08 -32.11
CA SER A 137 2.15 -10.98 -31.15
C SER A 137 1.83 -9.60 -31.75
N ASP A 138 1.80 -9.52 -33.08
CA ASP A 138 1.46 -8.30 -33.81
C ASP A 138 -0.06 -8.07 -33.97
N ASP A 139 -0.88 -9.08 -33.64
CA ASP A 139 -2.34 -8.97 -33.74
C ASP A 139 -3.02 -8.57 -32.43
N ILE A 140 -2.25 -8.28 -31.38
CA ILE A 140 -2.79 -7.79 -30.11
C ILE A 140 -2.73 -6.27 -30.13
N PRO A 141 -3.86 -5.56 -30.20
CA PRO A 141 -3.86 -4.10 -30.12
C PRO A 141 -3.59 -3.67 -28.67
N PHE A 142 -2.44 -3.13 -28.46
CA PHE A 142 -2.12 -2.35 -27.26
C PHE A 142 -1.91 -0.89 -27.62
#